data_be227a149b9e1708b3005c733485295e
#
_entry.id   be227a149b9e1708b3005c733485295e
#
_cell.length_a   1.000
_cell.length_b   1.000
_cell.length_c   1.000
_cell.angle_alpha   90.00
_cell.angle_beta   90.00
_cell.angle_gamma   90.00
#
_symmetry.space_group_name_H-M   'P 1'
#
loop_
_entity.id
_entity.type
_entity.pdbx_description
1 polymer ?
#
loop_
_entity_poly.entity_id
_entity_poly.type
_entity_poly.pdbx_seq_one_letter_code
_entity_poly.pdbx_strand_id
1 'polypeptide(L)'
;MVLTVALTVPAWYGGSETAAAAPALNVAPTNPVHREFIHLSGRFGTRVARPVRVQYYNGNRWVGLTQGRTDNQGRFRLRTRAVAPSRLFRVVAPRATINGRTYKAARTANRRVRTVKPTAALRLVPAPVGQAKNTTTSNLTPAELRFRPVRAGRKVVLQRYRNGAWRNVASATQNRQGRAHFNIATSAARKFRHRAVTVKYRGAPAVRSQATTAVRKKLLFSDNFNGSALNTDKWGYRQLGLRNPGSRQCAESSRSAVAVNNGKLRLQVRKIARTNARYDLTKEADGTCPHGQFFNGHIGTQGKFDTRYGFMAARIRFPAGQGQHGAFWSQPNSGPGAEIDIVEYFGNGFPNRRTQGVPAGASALQHTIYWRQADGSLGKAGGLFDLRRLLGKDKTWSNSYHIYSVEWTPSVYIFRVDGHETFRTKRGRSSQHQYLIMSLLTSDWEIPNLNQSTLPTTMLVDWVRVWQR
;
A
#
# COMPACT_ATOMS: atom_id res chain seq x y z
N MET A 1 -8.62 92.21 -21.55
CA MET A 1 -7.51 91.94 -20.63
C MET A 1 -8.11 91.60 -19.25
N VAL A 2 -8.34 90.33 -18.98
CA VAL A 2 -8.97 89.91 -17.76
C VAL A 2 -7.97 88.95 -17.08
N LEU A 3 -7.50 89.37 -15.94
CA LEU A 3 -6.51 88.63 -15.12
C LEU A 3 -7.27 87.61 -14.27
N THR A 4 -7.05 86.34 -14.49
CA THR A 4 -7.58 85.29 -13.63
C THR A 4 -6.45 84.82 -12.62
N VAL A 5 -6.67 85.06 -11.36
CA VAL A 5 -5.82 84.63 -10.26
C VAL A 5 -6.23 83.23 -9.89
N ALA A 6 -5.31 82.26 -10.01
CA ALA A 6 -5.48 80.88 -9.58
C ALA A 6 -5.04 80.74 -8.11
N LEU A 7 -6.01 80.41 -7.22
CA LEU A 7 -5.78 80.01 -5.84
C LEU A 7 -5.36 78.52 -5.80
N THR A 8 -4.14 78.25 -5.41
CA THR A 8 -3.64 76.88 -5.08
C THR A 8 -4.00 76.51 -3.66
N VAL A 9 -4.86 75.50 -3.51
CA VAL A 9 -5.16 74.82 -2.22
C VAL A 9 -4.14 73.70 -2.00
N PRO A 10 -3.46 73.64 -0.86
CA PRO A 10 -2.54 72.49 -0.58
C PRO A 10 -3.34 71.24 -0.32
N ALA A 11 -3.08 70.20 -1.11
CA ALA A 11 -3.64 68.87 -0.88
C ALA A 11 -3.01 68.24 0.36
N TRP A 12 -3.80 68.03 1.41
CA TRP A 12 -3.41 67.18 2.53
C TRP A 12 -3.42 65.73 2.09
N TYR A 13 -2.25 65.16 1.85
CA TYR A 13 -2.09 63.71 1.72
C TYR A 13 -2.28 63.06 3.09
N GLY A 14 -3.47 62.69 3.41
CA GLY A 14 -3.78 61.73 4.48
C GLY A 14 -3.33 60.36 4.04
N GLY A 15 -2.08 60.00 4.38
CA GLY A 15 -1.61 58.63 4.22
C GLY A 15 -2.42 57.71 5.11
N SER A 16 -3.36 56.96 4.54
CA SER A 16 -3.99 55.84 5.22
C SER A 16 -2.90 54.80 5.51
N GLU A 17 -2.39 54.75 6.77
CA GLU A 17 -1.60 53.62 7.24
C GLU A 17 -2.47 52.37 7.05
N THR A 18 -2.23 51.62 6.00
CA THR A 18 -2.81 50.27 5.86
C THR A 18 -2.39 49.46 7.06
N ALA A 19 -3.35 49.17 7.95
CA ALA A 19 -3.09 48.36 9.13
C ALA A 19 -2.47 47.05 8.69
N ALA A 20 -1.22 46.84 9.08
CA ALA A 20 -0.49 45.61 8.73
C ALA A 20 -1.30 44.37 9.17
N ALA A 21 -1.53 43.44 8.23
CA ALA A 21 -2.30 42.25 8.49
C ALA A 21 -1.77 41.49 9.72
N ALA A 22 -2.68 41.04 10.58
CA ALA A 22 -2.29 40.31 11.79
C ALA A 22 -1.48 39.05 11.42
N PRO A 23 -0.36 38.76 12.12
CA PRO A 23 0.49 37.62 11.83
C PRO A 23 -0.27 36.30 11.79
N ALA A 24 0.03 35.44 10.82
CA ALA A 24 -0.60 34.12 10.69
C ALA A 24 -0.26 33.21 11.86
N LEU A 25 -1.23 32.38 12.26
CA LEU A 25 -1.06 31.34 13.29
C LEU A 25 -1.15 29.95 12.67
N ASN A 26 -0.07 29.19 12.71
CA ASN A 26 -0.01 27.81 12.27
C ASN A 26 -0.31 26.88 13.45
N VAL A 27 -1.03 25.80 13.19
CA VAL A 27 -1.40 24.78 14.18
C VAL A 27 -1.12 23.39 13.63
N ALA A 28 -0.40 22.57 14.38
CA ALA A 28 -0.12 21.19 14.06
C ALA A 28 -0.35 20.26 15.28
N PRO A 29 -1.04 19.13 15.09
CA PRO A 29 -1.72 18.67 13.87
C PRO A 29 -2.96 19.50 13.54
N THR A 30 -3.37 19.52 12.27
CA THR A 30 -4.54 20.30 11.80
C THR A 30 -5.88 19.70 12.22
N ASN A 31 -5.92 18.42 12.56
CA ASN A 31 -7.08 17.67 13.03
C ASN A 31 -6.80 16.97 14.38
N PRO A 32 -6.59 17.73 15.46
CA PRO A 32 -6.30 17.14 16.76
C PRO A 32 -7.52 16.42 17.34
N VAL A 33 -7.25 15.46 18.20
CA VAL A 33 -8.25 14.88 19.10
C VAL A 33 -8.34 15.75 20.36
N HIS A 34 -9.48 15.77 21.04
CA HIS A 34 -9.60 16.46 22.34
C HIS A 34 -8.48 16.05 23.30
N ARG A 35 -7.86 17.05 23.96
CA ARG A 35 -6.71 16.91 24.87
C ARG A 35 -5.39 16.49 24.21
N GLU A 36 -5.34 16.28 22.91
CA GLU A 36 -4.07 16.06 22.22
C GLU A 36 -3.20 17.32 22.28
N PHE A 37 -1.90 17.14 22.39
CA PHE A 37 -0.98 18.28 22.28
C PHE A 37 -0.97 18.83 20.87
N ILE A 38 -1.14 20.14 20.76
CA ILE A 38 -0.99 20.92 19.54
C ILE A 38 0.18 21.88 19.70
N HIS A 39 0.87 22.14 18.60
CA HIS A 39 1.88 23.16 18.48
C HIS A 39 1.31 24.34 17.72
N LEU A 40 1.43 25.52 18.32
CA LEU A 40 1.11 26.78 17.69
C LEU A 40 2.41 27.48 17.35
N SER A 41 2.56 27.91 16.10
CA SER A 41 3.77 28.60 15.64
C SER A 41 3.42 29.79 14.74
N GLY A 42 4.28 30.76 14.76
CA GLY A 42 4.14 31.97 13.99
C GLY A 42 5.31 32.94 14.24
N ARG A 43 5.18 34.15 13.73
CA ARG A 43 6.19 35.19 13.89
C ARG A 43 5.51 36.55 14.06
N PHE A 44 5.87 37.29 15.07
CA PHE A 44 5.56 38.70 15.19
C PHE A 44 6.57 39.56 14.41
N GLY A 45 6.15 40.70 13.89
CA GLY A 45 7.05 41.62 13.19
C GLY A 45 8.16 42.19 14.06
N THR A 46 7.98 42.18 15.37
CA THR A 46 9.00 42.62 16.36
C THR A 46 10.09 41.56 16.51
N ARG A 47 11.31 41.87 16.09
CA ARG A 47 12.48 40.96 16.17
C ARG A 47 13.14 41.06 17.54
N VAL A 48 12.45 40.57 18.58
CA VAL A 48 12.92 40.61 19.97
C VAL A 48 12.31 39.45 20.76
N ALA A 49 13.06 38.91 21.70
CA ALA A 49 12.56 37.89 22.63
C ALA A 49 11.61 38.52 23.66
N ARG A 50 10.30 38.32 23.50
CA ARG A 50 9.26 38.90 24.38
C ARG A 50 8.27 37.84 24.85
N PRO A 51 7.61 38.07 26.00
CA PRO A 51 6.56 37.17 26.49
C PRO A 51 5.42 37.04 25.50
N VAL A 52 4.88 35.81 25.38
CA VAL A 52 3.68 35.51 24.60
C VAL A 52 2.75 34.55 25.35
N ARG A 53 1.45 34.63 25.07
CA ARG A 53 0.41 33.80 25.71
C ARG A 53 -0.50 33.19 24.67
N VAL A 54 -0.73 31.88 24.71
CA VAL A 54 -1.77 31.22 23.97
C VAL A 54 -3.11 31.46 24.62
N GLN A 55 -4.09 31.86 23.87
CA GLN A 55 -5.48 32.04 24.32
C GLN A 55 -6.42 31.25 23.38
N TYR A 56 -7.52 30.74 23.94
CA TYR A 56 -8.66 30.25 23.17
C TYR A 56 -9.93 30.97 23.57
N TYR A 57 -10.87 31.08 22.63
CA TYR A 57 -12.18 31.65 22.86
C TYR A 57 -13.15 30.57 23.32
N ASN A 58 -13.67 30.68 24.54
CA ASN A 58 -14.57 29.69 25.14
C ASN A 58 -16.05 29.83 24.73
N GLY A 59 -16.37 30.88 23.98
CA GLY A 59 -17.74 31.28 23.58
C GLY A 59 -18.07 32.69 24.10
N ASN A 60 -17.55 33.05 25.27
CA ASN A 60 -17.82 34.34 25.92
C ASN A 60 -16.56 35.21 25.99
N ARG A 61 -15.42 34.64 26.38
CA ARG A 61 -14.16 35.38 26.58
C ARG A 61 -12.94 34.59 26.10
N TRP A 62 -11.82 35.29 25.97
CA TRP A 62 -10.51 34.69 25.72
C TRP A 62 -9.89 34.17 27.03
N VAL A 63 -9.58 32.89 27.05
CA VAL A 63 -9.02 32.17 28.20
C VAL A 63 -7.57 31.80 27.91
N GLY A 64 -6.65 32.09 28.84
CA GLY A 64 -5.24 31.70 28.72
C GLY A 64 -5.04 30.20 28.91
N LEU A 65 -4.11 29.62 28.15
CA LEU A 65 -3.76 28.21 28.19
C LEU A 65 -2.31 27.95 28.57
N THR A 66 -1.39 28.65 27.92
CA THR A 66 0.05 28.46 28.14
C THR A 66 0.79 29.76 27.83
N GLN A 67 1.98 29.89 28.37
CA GLN A 67 2.86 31.03 28.15
C GLN A 67 4.19 30.54 27.58
N GLY A 68 4.95 31.48 27.00
CA GLY A 68 6.28 31.28 26.50
C GLY A 68 6.91 32.59 26.03
N ARG A 69 7.92 32.51 25.21
CA ARG A 69 8.62 33.66 24.63
C ARG A 69 8.82 33.47 23.13
N THR A 70 8.94 34.57 22.41
CA THR A 70 9.50 34.56 21.06
C THR A 70 11.03 34.42 21.14
N ASP A 71 11.66 34.00 20.05
CA ASP A 71 13.11 34.16 19.86
C ASP A 71 13.46 35.62 19.45
N ASN A 72 14.75 35.89 19.25
CA ASN A 72 15.27 37.19 18.81
C ASN A 72 14.85 37.56 17.37
N GLN A 73 14.24 36.63 16.62
CA GLN A 73 13.65 36.84 15.30
C GLN A 73 12.13 37.04 15.38
N GLY A 74 11.56 37.12 16.59
CA GLY A 74 10.12 37.25 16.81
C GLY A 74 9.31 35.97 16.53
N ARG A 75 9.97 34.80 16.33
CA ARG A 75 9.31 33.51 16.11
C ARG A 75 8.90 32.91 17.45
N PHE A 76 7.76 32.18 17.45
CA PHE A 76 7.33 31.40 18.60
C PHE A 76 6.91 30.00 18.18
N ARG A 77 7.08 29.04 19.08
CA ARG A 77 6.56 27.68 18.99
C ARG A 77 6.11 27.23 20.36
N LEU A 78 4.79 27.23 20.56
CA LEU A 78 4.17 26.95 21.85
C LEU A 78 3.40 25.64 21.79
N ARG A 79 3.40 24.89 22.88
CA ARG A 79 2.64 23.64 23.00
C ARG A 79 1.51 23.81 24.00
N THR A 80 0.30 23.44 23.58
CA THR A 80 -0.86 23.42 24.46
C THR A 80 -1.75 22.21 24.15
N ARG A 81 -2.89 22.09 24.82
CA ARG A 81 -3.86 21.03 24.54
C ARG A 81 -4.99 21.54 23.67
N ALA A 82 -5.44 20.69 22.72
CA ALA A 82 -6.63 20.95 21.93
C ALA A 82 -7.89 20.92 22.81
N VAL A 83 -8.76 21.90 22.61
CA VAL A 83 -10.04 22.04 23.34
C VAL A 83 -11.20 21.71 22.39
N ALA A 84 -12.09 20.83 22.84
CA ALA A 84 -13.30 20.45 22.09
C ALA A 84 -14.45 21.43 22.33
N PRO A 85 -15.46 21.46 21.41
CA PRO A 85 -15.48 20.72 20.15
C PRO A 85 -14.69 21.41 19.03
N SER A 86 -14.72 22.72 18.97
CA SER A 86 -14.01 23.58 18.02
C SER A 86 -13.86 24.97 18.65
N ARG A 87 -12.66 25.49 18.69
CA ARG A 87 -12.37 26.78 19.31
C ARG A 87 -11.48 27.65 18.43
N LEU A 88 -11.63 28.96 18.58
CA LEU A 88 -10.67 29.91 18.05
C LEU A 88 -9.47 29.99 18.99
N PHE A 89 -8.28 30.03 18.43
CA PHE A 89 -7.02 30.23 19.11
C PHE A 89 -6.33 31.47 18.58
N ARG A 90 -5.60 32.15 19.44
CA ARG A 90 -4.67 33.23 19.09
C ARG A 90 -3.46 33.19 20.01
N VAL A 91 -2.38 33.81 19.59
CA VAL A 91 -1.22 34.11 20.45
C VAL A 91 -1.16 35.61 20.63
N VAL A 92 -1.02 36.05 21.87
CA VAL A 92 -0.93 37.46 22.24
C VAL A 92 0.46 37.73 22.83
N ALA A 93 1.09 38.77 22.32
CA ALA A 93 2.30 39.33 22.90
C ALA A 93 1.86 40.63 23.66
N PRO A 94 1.85 40.64 24.99
CA PRO A 94 1.46 41.85 25.74
C PRO A 94 2.45 42.99 25.56
N ARG A 95 2.06 44.23 25.92
CA ARG A 95 3.00 45.35 26.03
C ARG A 95 4.14 44.95 26.96
N ALA A 96 5.37 45.21 26.56
CA ALA A 96 6.54 44.87 27.34
C ALA A 96 7.69 45.88 27.06
N THR A 97 8.44 46.22 28.08
CA THR A 97 9.69 46.99 27.96
C THR A 97 10.86 46.03 28.06
N ILE A 98 11.73 46.02 27.04
CA ILE A 98 12.86 45.12 26.91
C ILE A 98 14.06 45.96 26.46
N ASN A 99 15.13 45.89 27.24
CA ASN A 99 16.33 46.67 27.00
C ASN A 99 16.03 48.19 26.81
N GLY A 100 15.19 48.75 27.71
CA GLY A 100 14.82 50.16 27.70
C GLY A 100 13.77 50.55 26.62
N ARG A 101 13.46 49.66 25.64
CA ARG A 101 12.52 49.95 24.57
C ARG A 101 11.15 49.32 24.85
N THR A 102 10.09 50.10 24.74
CA THR A 102 8.70 49.63 24.91
C THR A 102 8.11 49.16 23.60
N TYR A 103 7.60 47.94 23.59
CA TYR A 103 6.91 47.30 22.46
C TYR A 103 5.40 47.25 22.75
N LYS A 104 4.60 47.72 21.79
CA LYS A 104 3.13 47.68 21.88
C LYS A 104 2.63 46.24 21.95
N ALA A 105 1.43 46.02 22.51
CA ALA A 105 0.76 44.74 22.45
C ALA A 105 0.50 44.32 20.98
N ALA A 106 0.62 43.02 20.69
CA ALA A 106 0.36 42.45 19.39
C ALA A 106 -0.37 41.12 19.51
N ARG A 107 -1.11 40.73 18.50
CA ARG A 107 -1.80 39.42 18.45
C ARG A 107 -1.72 38.81 17.05
N THR A 108 -1.77 37.48 16.96
CA THR A 108 -1.94 36.80 15.70
C THR A 108 -3.39 36.86 15.22
N ALA A 109 -3.60 36.56 13.94
CA ALA A 109 -4.92 36.26 13.44
C ALA A 109 -5.53 35.08 14.24
N ASN A 110 -6.86 35.08 14.35
CA ASN A 110 -7.58 34.02 15.01
C ASN A 110 -7.54 32.74 14.13
N ARG A 111 -7.19 31.61 14.72
CA ARG A 111 -7.15 30.31 14.04
C ARG A 111 -8.17 29.36 14.65
N ARG A 112 -9.12 28.89 13.85
CA ARG A 112 -10.06 27.86 14.28
C ARG A 112 -9.39 26.50 14.33
N VAL A 113 -9.41 25.86 15.48
CA VAL A 113 -8.93 24.49 15.72
C VAL A 113 -10.14 23.60 15.95
N ARG A 114 -10.38 22.70 14.99
CA ARG A 114 -11.48 21.73 15.08
C ARG A 114 -10.94 20.40 15.59
N THR A 115 -11.47 19.93 16.74
CA THR A 115 -11.15 18.59 17.20
C THR A 115 -11.99 17.55 16.47
N VAL A 116 -11.41 16.37 16.25
CA VAL A 116 -12.08 15.24 15.61
C VAL A 116 -12.28 14.11 16.62
N LYS A 117 -13.40 13.39 16.48
CA LYS A 117 -13.64 12.16 17.25
C LYS A 117 -12.74 11.05 16.69
N PRO A 118 -11.91 10.41 17.53
CA PRO A 118 -11.06 9.33 17.03
C PRO A 118 -11.88 8.07 16.74
N THR A 119 -11.49 7.34 15.71
CA THR A 119 -12.09 6.07 15.33
C THR A 119 -11.04 4.98 15.22
N ALA A 120 -11.44 3.75 15.53
CA ALA A 120 -10.64 2.55 15.38
C ALA A 120 -11.49 1.45 14.76
N ALA A 121 -10.96 0.77 13.74
CA ALA A 121 -11.59 -0.38 13.13
C ALA A 121 -10.60 -1.55 13.11
N LEU A 122 -11.09 -2.74 13.43
CA LEU A 122 -10.39 -4.01 13.27
C LEU A 122 -11.20 -4.86 12.29
N ARG A 123 -10.52 -5.37 11.26
CA ARG A 123 -11.05 -6.36 10.35
C ARG A 123 -10.17 -7.59 10.40
N LEU A 124 -10.76 -8.75 10.65
CA LEU A 124 -10.09 -10.04 10.44
C LEU A 124 -10.43 -10.52 9.03
N VAL A 125 -9.40 -10.75 8.22
CA VAL A 125 -9.61 -11.28 6.86
C VAL A 125 -10.16 -12.69 6.98
N PRO A 126 -11.33 -13.01 6.37
CA PRO A 126 -12.00 -14.29 6.61
C PRO A 126 -11.39 -15.48 5.84
N ALA A 127 -10.13 -15.36 5.41
CA ALA A 127 -9.35 -16.40 4.75
C ALA A 127 -7.93 -16.44 5.35
N PRO A 128 -7.31 -17.63 5.47
CA PRO A 128 -5.96 -17.78 5.99
C PRO A 128 -4.91 -17.45 4.91
N VAL A 129 -4.79 -16.18 4.55
CA VAL A 129 -3.86 -15.66 3.53
C VAL A 129 -2.58 -15.02 4.11
N GLY A 130 -2.37 -15.15 5.42
CA GLY A 130 -1.12 -14.81 6.07
C GLY A 130 -0.19 -16.04 6.17
N GLN A 131 1.10 -15.81 6.31
CA GLN A 131 2.13 -16.84 6.46
C GLN A 131 2.78 -16.77 7.84
N ALA A 132 2.96 -17.91 8.49
CA ALA A 132 3.81 -18.00 9.67
C ALA A 132 5.29 -18.04 9.26
N LYS A 133 6.14 -17.46 10.09
CA LYS A 133 7.59 -17.54 9.87
C LYS A 133 8.03 -19.00 9.91
N ASN A 134 8.86 -19.40 8.96
CA ASN A 134 9.47 -20.74 8.88
C ASN A 134 8.49 -21.92 8.77
N THR A 135 7.27 -21.72 8.28
CA THR A 135 6.32 -22.81 8.05
C THR A 135 6.12 -23.07 6.55
N THR A 136 5.83 -24.33 6.21
CA THR A 136 5.53 -24.75 4.83
C THR A 136 4.10 -24.45 4.42
N THR A 137 3.18 -24.27 5.37
CA THR A 137 1.77 -23.96 5.15
C THR A 137 1.35 -22.72 5.92
N SER A 138 0.34 -22.01 5.40
CA SER A 138 -0.21 -20.85 6.08
C SER A 138 -1.42 -21.22 6.90
N ASN A 139 -1.38 -20.84 8.16
CA ASN A 139 -2.48 -21.00 9.11
C ASN A 139 -2.81 -19.67 9.82
N LEU A 140 -2.45 -18.55 9.22
CA LEU A 140 -2.62 -17.23 9.80
C LEU A 140 -3.75 -16.44 9.12
N THR A 141 -4.56 -15.83 9.95
CA THR A 141 -5.60 -14.87 9.56
C THR A 141 -5.04 -13.47 9.73
N PRO A 142 -4.99 -12.66 8.68
CA PRO A 142 -4.57 -11.27 8.77
C PRO A 142 -5.57 -10.45 9.57
N ALA A 143 -5.05 -9.61 10.47
CA ALA A 143 -5.79 -8.62 11.22
C ALA A 143 -5.39 -7.21 10.73
N GLU A 144 -6.29 -6.56 10.03
CA GLU A 144 -6.11 -5.22 9.45
C GLU A 144 -6.73 -4.18 10.38
N LEU A 145 -5.94 -3.22 10.81
CA LEU A 145 -6.34 -2.18 11.72
C LEU A 145 -6.26 -0.83 11.06
N ARG A 146 -7.27 0.00 11.28
CA ARG A 146 -7.32 1.37 10.77
C ARG A 146 -7.73 2.32 11.88
N PHE A 147 -6.96 3.38 12.04
CA PHE A 147 -7.20 4.42 13.05
C PHE A 147 -7.26 5.80 12.39
N ARG A 148 -8.19 6.61 12.89
CA ARG A 148 -8.27 8.03 12.53
C ARG A 148 -8.38 8.88 13.79
N PRO A 149 -7.82 10.09 13.83
CA PRO A 149 -6.90 10.64 12.81
C PRO A 149 -5.60 9.83 12.74
N VAL A 150 -4.89 9.94 11.61
CA VAL A 150 -3.61 9.26 11.40
C VAL A 150 -2.56 9.83 12.35
N ARG A 151 -1.85 8.94 13.05
CA ARG A 151 -0.73 9.28 13.94
C ARG A 151 0.39 8.25 13.73
N ALA A 152 1.16 8.45 12.65
CA ALA A 152 2.30 7.58 12.35
C ALA A 152 3.25 7.48 13.56
N GLY A 153 3.74 6.27 13.84
CA GLY A 153 4.57 5.99 15.03
C GLY A 153 3.79 5.68 16.31
N ARG A 154 2.44 5.81 16.31
CA ARG A 154 1.63 5.46 17.48
C ARG A 154 1.58 3.96 17.69
N LYS A 155 1.88 3.49 18.90
CA LYS A 155 1.78 2.07 19.27
C LYS A 155 0.33 1.60 19.24
N VAL A 156 0.14 0.43 18.64
CA VAL A 156 -1.14 -0.29 18.55
C VAL A 156 -0.95 -1.65 19.19
N VAL A 157 -1.93 -2.06 20.01
CA VAL A 157 -1.94 -3.35 20.67
C VAL A 157 -3.15 -4.14 20.18
N LEU A 158 -2.94 -5.37 19.74
CA LEU A 158 -3.98 -6.35 19.50
C LEU A 158 -4.27 -7.06 20.82
N GLN A 159 -5.52 -7.09 21.22
CA GLN A 159 -5.98 -7.78 22.43
C GLN A 159 -6.90 -8.94 22.07
N ARG A 160 -6.83 -10.01 22.84
CA ARG A 160 -7.69 -11.19 22.79
C ARG A 160 -8.49 -11.32 24.08
N TYR A 161 -9.77 -11.62 23.99
CA TYR A 161 -10.62 -11.95 25.13
C TYR A 161 -10.50 -13.43 25.48
N ARG A 162 -10.05 -13.73 26.70
CA ARG A 162 -9.92 -15.11 27.19
C ARG A 162 -10.07 -15.11 28.72
N ASN A 163 -10.82 -16.08 29.25
CA ASN A 163 -11.04 -16.27 30.70
C ASN A 163 -11.48 -14.93 31.38
N GLY A 164 -12.57 -14.32 30.87
CA GLY A 164 -13.14 -13.11 31.45
C GLY A 164 -12.35 -11.81 31.21
N ALA A 165 -11.17 -11.84 30.62
CA ALA A 165 -10.29 -10.69 30.51
C ALA A 165 -9.72 -10.44 29.12
N TRP A 166 -9.41 -9.16 28.83
CA TRP A 166 -8.69 -8.75 27.62
C TRP A 166 -7.17 -8.82 27.88
N ARG A 167 -6.46 -9.65 27.12
CA ARG A 167 -5.02 -9.82 27.21
C ARG A 167 -4.32 -9.33 25.92
N ASN A 168 -3.19 -8.68 26.09
CA ASN A 168 -2.35 -8.26 24.97
C ASN A 168 -1.72 -9.49 24.30
N VAL A 169 -1.83 -9.59 22.97
CA VAL A 169 -1.29 -10.73 22.21
C VAL A 169 -0.26 -10.31 21.17
N ALA A 170 -0.29 -9.07 20.70
CA ALA A 170 0.70 -8.53 19.77
C ALA A 170 0.72 -7.01 19.84
N SER A 171 1.81 -6.40 19.38
CA SER A 171 1.92 -4.94 19.20
C SER A 171 2.56 -4.59 17.88
N ALA A 172 2.15 -3.47 17.31
CA ALA A 172 2.66 -2.89 16.07
C ALA A 172 2.63 -1.36 16.15
N THR A 173 3.10 -0.70 15.12
CA THR A 173 3.11 0.76 15.02
C THR A 173 2.21 1.21 13.87
N GLN A 174 1.41 2.25 14.10
CA GLN A 174 0.59 2.88 13.08
C GLN A 174 1.48 3.49 11.99
N ASN A 175 1.24 3.12 10.74
CA ASN A 175 1.95 3.67 9.60
C ASN A 175 1.40 5.03 9.15
N ARG A 176 2.00 5.62 8.09
CA ARG A 176 1.61 6.92 7.53
C ARG A 176 0.20 6.94 6.93
N GLN A 177 -0.40 5.77 6.62
CA GLN A 177 -1.78 5.64 6.14
C GLN A 177 -2.78 5.43 7.29
N GLY A 178 -2.32 5.43 8.54
CA GLY A 178 -3.16 5.19 9.71
C GLY A 178 -3.49 3.73 9.96
N ARG A 179 -2.69 2.80 9.41
CA ARG A 179 -2.92 1.36 9.49
C ARG A 179 -1.88 0.68 10.38
N ALA A 180 -2.27 -0.47 10.93
CA ALA A 180 -1.38 -1.46 11.51
C ALA A 180 -1.85 -2.85 11.06
N HIS A 181 -0.95 -3.83 11.09
CA HIS A 181 -1.21 -5.17 10.60
C HIS A 181 -0.66 -6.20 11.58
N PHE A 182 -1.39 -7.31 11.73
CA PHE A 182 -0.97 -8.51 12.44
C PHE A 182 -1.41 -9.74 11.66
N ASN A 183 -0.68 -10.83 11.81
CA ASN A 183 -1.11 -12.17 11.45
C ASN A 183 -1.34 -12.97 12.74
N ILE A 184 -2.52 -13.56 12.91
CA ILE A 184 -2.90 -14.35 14.07
C ILE A 184 -3.29 -15.76 13.66
N ALA A 185 -2.98 -16.76 14.51
CA ALA A 185 -3.36 -18.15 14.24
C ALA A 185 -4.86 -18.23 13.88
N THR A 186 -5.20 -18.88 12.77
CA THR A 186 -6.57 -18.95 12.26
C THR A 186 -7.54 -19.58 13.25
N SER A 187 -7.09 -20.60 13.98
CA SER A 187 -7.86 -21.21 15.08
C SER A 187 -8.20 -20.18 16.17
N ALA A 188 -7.22 -19.39 16.60
CA ALA A 188 -7.43 -18.34 17.60
C ALA A 188 -8.29 -17.20 17.07
N ALA A 189 -8.14 -16.82 15.78
CA ALA A 189 -8.96 -15.79 15.15
C ALA A 189 -10.44 -16.15 15.11
N ARG A 190 -10.75 -17.43 14.94
CA ARG A 190 -12.12 -17.96 14.92
C ARG A 190 -12.71 -18.24 16.31
N LYS A 191 -11.89 -18.69 17.25
CA LYS A 191 -12.32 -19.06 18.60
C LYS A 191 -12.54 -17.85 19.51
N PHE A 192 -11.66 -16.83 19.44
CA PHE A 192 -11.64 -15.74 20.39
C PHE A 192 -12.04 -14.41 19.77
N ARG A 193 -12.67 -13.56 20.58
CA ARG A 193 -12.91 -12.16 20.23
C ARG A 193 -11.59 -11.39 20.31
N HIS A 194 -11.33 -10.55 19.31
CA HIS A 194 -10.17 -9.67 19.25
C HIS A 194 -10.61 -8.21 19.12
N ARG A 195 -9.83 -7.31 19.68
CA ARG A 195 -9.95 -5.87 19.47
C ARG A 195 -8.58 -5.22 19.34
N ALA A 196 -8.55 -4.07 18.71
CA ALA A 196 -7.35 -3.24 18.61
C ALA A 196 -7.45 -2.05 19.56
N VAL A 197 -6.35 -1.73 20.21
CA VAL A 197 -6.24 -0.58 21.13
C VAL A 197 -5.01 0.22 20.76
N THR A 198 -5.15 1.54 20.60
CA THR A 198 -3.97 2.42 20.58
C THR A 198 -3.61 2.84 21.97
N VAL A 199 -2.34 2.98 22.27
CA VAL A 199 -1.89 3.61 23.52
C VAL A 199 -2.08 5.14 23.47
N LYS A 200 -2.08 5.79 24.63
CA LYS A 200 -2.02 7.26 24.72
C LYS A 200 -0.78 7.77 23.96
N TYR A 201 -0.95 8.79 23.14
CA TYR A 201 0.13 9.28 22.29
C TYR A 201 0.05 10.81 22.12
N ARG A 202 1.09 11.52 22.51
CA ARG A 202 1.17 13.00 22.43
C ARG A 202 -0.08 13.69 23.01
N GLY A 203 -0.60 13.18 24.12
CA GLY A 203 -1.83 13.70 24.77
C GLY A 203 -3.13 13.14 24.18
N ALA A 204 -3.15 12.57 22.96
CA ALA A 204 -4.34 11.92 22.43
C ALA A 204 -4.68 10.67 23.27
N PRO A 205 -5.96 10.46 23.65
CA PRO A 205 -6.37 9.33 24.48
C PRO A 205 -6.23 8.00 23.71
N ALA A 206 -6.22 6.88 24.44
CA ALA A 206 -6.35 5.55 23.86
C ALA A 206 -7.70 5.41 23.13
N VAL A 207 -7.68 4.66 22.01
CA VAL A 207 -8.89 4.37 21.22
C VAL A 207 -9.00 2.87 21.04
N ARG A 208 -10.21 2.34 21.15
CA ARG A 208 -10.50 0.91 21.01
C ARG A 208 -11.39 0.68 19.79
N SER A 209 -11.13 -0.40 19.06
CA SER A 209 -12.05 -0.89 18.05
C SER A 209 -13.19 -1.69 18.69
N GLN A 210 -14.27 -1.92 17.92
CA GLN A 210 -15.21 -2.99 18.22
C GLN A 210 -14.47 -4.33 18.27
N ALA A 211 -14.99 -5.24 19.08
CA ALA A 211 -14.47 -6.60 19.16
C ALA A 211 -15.04 -7.46 18.04
N THR A 212 -14.22 -8.33 17.46
CA THR A 212 -14.64 -9.21 16.35
C THR A 212 -13.95 -10.57 16.44
N THR A 213 -14.54 -11.57 15.79
CA THR A 213 -13.96 -12.88 15.50
C THR A 213 -13.88 -13.07 13.98
N ALA A 214 -12.99 -13.93 13.51
CA ALA A 214 -12.93 -14.25 12.09
C ALA A 214 -14.12 -15.12 11.66
N VAL A 215 -14.77 -14.72 10.58
CA VAL A 215 -15.83 -15.52 9.94
C VAL A 215 -15.17 -16.63 9.13
N ARG A 216 -15.71 -17.86 9.21
CA ARG A 216 -15.29 -18.96 8.33
C ARG A 216 -15.82 -18.72 6.92
N LYS A 217 -14.94 -18.89 5.91
CA LYS A 217 -15.32 -18.88 4.50
C LYS A 217 -15.26 -20.29 3.93
N LYS A 218 -16.18 -20.61 2.99
CA LYS A 218 -16.17 -21.87 2.26
C LYS A 218 -14.97 -21.90 1.32
N LEU A 219 -14.22 -22.98 1.33
CA LEU A 219 -13.17 -23.24 0.37
C LEU A 219 -13.83 -23.77 -0.90
N LEU A 220 -13.66 -23.06 -2.02
CA LEU A 220 -14.25 -23.42 -3.32
C LEU A 220 -13.29 -24.28 -4.14
N PHE A 221 -12.00 -23.95 -4.10
CA PHE A 221 -10.96 -24.63 -4.85
C PHE A 221 -9.70 -24.79 -4.00
N SER A 222 -9.02 -25.92 -4.15
CA SER A 222 -7.75 -26.15 -3.49
C SER A 222 -6.94 -27.18 -4.27
N ASP A 223 -5.65 -26.87 -4.43
CA ASP A 223 -4.67 -27.84 -4.87
C ASP A 223 -3.39 -27.68 -4.04
N ASN A 224 -2.90 -28.76 -3.48
CA ASN A 224 -1.64 -28.85 -2.71
C ASN A 224 -0.54 -29.56 -3.51
N PHE A 225 -0.81 -29.96 -4.75
CA PHE A 225 0.12 -30.62 -5.67
C PHE A 225 0.80 -31.85 -5.06
N ASN A 226 0.06 -32.66 -4.30
CA ASN A 226 0.58 -33.83 -3.59
C ASN A 226 0.76 -35.06 -4.50
N GLY A 227 0.28 -35.00 -5.76
CA GLY A 227 0.45 -36.07 -6.74
C GLY A 227 1.84 -36.12 -7.35
N SER A 228 2.03 -37.05 -8.27
CA SER A 228 3.25 -37.21 -9.11
C SER A 228 3.11 -36.58 -10.49
N ALA A 229 1.90 -36.11 -10.87
CA ALA A 229 1.58 -35.45 -12.11
C ALA A 229 0.57 -34.32 -11.88
N LEU A 230 0.42 -33.45 -12.89
CA LEU A 230 -0.59 -32.38 -12.88
C LEU A 230 -1.98 -33.02 -12.82
N ASN A 231 -2.81 -32.60 -11.86
CA ASN A 231 -4.21 -33.04 -11.81
C ASN A 231 -4.99 -32.36 -12.95
N THR A 232 -5.28 -33.13 -13.98
CA THR A 232 -5.96 -32.64 -15.19
C THR A 232 -7.45 -32.36 -15.01
N ASP A 233 -8.08 -32.82 -13.91
CA ASP A 233 -9.45 -32.44 -13.56
C ASP A 233 -9.52 -30.99 -13.02
N LYS A 234 -8.41 -30.50 -12.52
CA LYS A 234 -8.30 -29.12 -11.97
C LYS A 234 -7.60 -28.16 -12.92
N TRP A 235 -6.63 -28.63 -13.68
CA TRP A 235 -5.73 -27.81 -14.51
C TRP A 235 -5.65 -28.32 -15.94
N GLY A 236 -5.60 -27.40 -16.88
CA GLY A 236 -5.23 -27.66 -18.27
C GLY A 236 -3.85 -27.06 -18.58
N TYR A 237 -3.11 -27.70 -19.46
CA TYR A 237 -1.94 -27.08 -20.08
C TYR A 237 -2.42 -25.97 -21.02
N ARG A 238 -1.88 -24.78 -20.87
CA ARG A 238 -2.18 -23.65 -21.75
C ARG A 238 -1.14 -23.60 -22.88
N GLN A 239 -1.63 -23.38 -24.08
CA GLN A 239 -0.78 -23.16 -25.25
C GLN A 239 -0.68 -21.63 -25.45
N LEU A 240 0.52 -21.07 -25.29
CA LEU A 240 0.90 -19.83 -25.90
C LEU A 240 1.86 -20.25 -27.00
N GLY A 241 1.37 -20.32 -28.25
CA GLY A 241 2.20 -20.67 -29.38
C GLY A 241 3.26 -19.62 -29.69
N LEU A 242 4.28 -20.00 -30.42
CA LEU A 242 5.35 -19.16 -30.99
C LEU A 242 4.84 -18.01 -31.89
N ARG A 243 3.55 -17.75 -31.93
CA ARG A 243 2.90 -16.91 -32.93
C ARG A 243 2.34 -15.60 -32.43
N ASN A 244 2.78 -15.10 -31.27
CA ASN A 244 2.44 -13.75 -30.95
C ASN A 244 3.52 -12.80 -31.48
N PRO A 245 3.36 -12.23 -32.70
CA PRO A 245 4.36 -11.35 -33.26
C PRO A 245 4.53 -10.15 -32.31
N GLY A 246 5.76 -9.94 -31.86
CA GLY A 246 6.16 -8.81 -31.04
C GLY A 246 6.40 -9.07 -29.56
N SER A 247 6.16 -10.27 -29.01
CA SER A 247 6.46 -10.50 -27.58
C SER A 247 6.99 -11.89 -27.22
N ARG A 248 6.72 -12.95 -27.97
CA ARG A 248 7.14 -14.35 -27.68
C ARG A 248 7.38 -15.17 -28.94
N GLN A 249 8.25 -14.69 -29.82
CA GLN A 249 8.64 -15.44 -31.00
C GLN A 249 9.62 -16.56 -30.68
N CYS A 250 10.41 -16.39 -29.61
CA CYS A 250 11.48 -17.29 -29.21
C CYS A 250 11.09 -18.19 -28.02
N ALA A 251 9.83 -18.21 -27.62
CA ALA A 251 9.37 -19.05 -26.51
C ALA A 251 7.97 -19.60 -26.75
N GLU A 252 7.74 -20.86 -26.34
CA GLU A 252 6.43 -21.49 -26.39
C GLU A 252 6.10 -22.22 -25.09
N SER A 253 4.81 -22.39 -24.82
CA SER A 253 4.36 -23.20 -23.67
C SER A 253 4.50 -24.69 -23.99
N SER A 254 5.07 -25.45 -23.03
CA SER A 254 5.27 -26.90 -23.21
C SER A 254 4.89 -27.66 -21.93
N ARG A 255 4.31 -28.86 -22.14
CA ARG A 255 4.10 -29.83 -21.06
C ARG A 255 5.40 -30.22 -20.38
N SER A 256 6.51 -30.30 -21.14
CA SER A 256 7.84 -30.63 -20.61
C SER A 256 8.39 -29.60 -19.61
N ALA A 257 7.83 -28.38 -19.61
CA ALA A 257 8.17 -27.31 -18.67
C ALA A 257 7.23 -27.28 -17.44
N VAL A 258 6.39 -28.30 -17.27
CA VAL A 258 5.45 -28.45 -16.14
C VAL A 258 5.66 -29.78 -15.48
N ALA A 259 5.90 -29.79 -14.17
CA ALA A 259 6.00 -31.02 -13.39
C ALA A 259 5.33 -30.84 -12.01
N VAL A 260 4.86 -31.95 -11.45
CA VAL A 260 4.39 -32.02 -10.06
C VAL A 260 5.18 -33.12 -9.37
N ASN A 261 5.92 -32.77 -8.34
CA ASN A 261 6.64 -33.72 -7.50
C ASN A 261 6.94 -33.10 -6.12
N ASN A 262 7.18 -33.95 -5.15
CA ASN A 262 7.52 -33.54 -3.78
C ASN A 262 6.53 -32.53 -3.20
N GLY A 263 5.23 -32.68 -3.46
CA GLY A 263 4.18 -31.81 -2.97
C GLY A 263 4.21 -30.39 -3.56
N LYS A 264 4.70 -30.23 -4.78
CA LYS A 264 4.83 -28.90 -5.43
C LYS A 264 4.59 -28.97 -6.93
N LEU A 265 3.92 -27.96 -7.45
CA LEU A 265 3.97 -27.64 -8.88
C LEU A 265 5.29 -26.95 -9.18
N ARG A 266 5.89 -27.34 -10.28
CA ARG A 266 7.12 -26.80 -10.85
C ARG A 266 6.82 -26.25 -12.25
N LEU A 267 6.90 -24.97 -12.43
CA LEU A 267 6.84 -24.33 -13.75
C LEU A 267 8.25 -23.86 -14.11
N GLN A 268 8.68 -24.14 -15.32
CA GLN A 268 10.06 -23.92 -15.75
C GLN A 268 10.15 -23.07 -16.99
N VAL A 269 11.26 -22.31 -17.11
CA VAL A 269 11.82 -21.88 -18.38
C VAL A 269 12.99 -22.82 -18.68
N ARG A 270 12.98 -23.45 -19.86
CA ARG A 270 13.97 -24.43 -20.31
C ARG A 270 14.44 -24.07 -21.69
N LYS A 271 15.72 -24.16 -21.93
CA LYS A 271 16.26 -24.03 -23.30
C LYS A 271 15.82 -25.22 -24.16
N ILE A 272 15.41 -24.96 -25.40
CA ILE A 272 15.12 -26.00 -26.41
C ILE A 272 16.46 -26.39 -27.03
N ALA A 273 16.79 -27.68 -27.00
CA ALA A 273 17.98 -28.15 -27.69
C ALA A 273 17.81 -28.02 -29.23
N ARG A 274 18.88 -27.68 -29.93
CA ARG A 274 18.84 -27.55 -31.41
C ARG A 274 18.44 -28.86 -32.12
N THR A 275 18.67 -30.00 -31.50
CA THR A 275 18.23 -31.33 -31.97
C THR A 275 16.76 -31.63 -31.71
N ASN A 276 16.05 -30.78 -30.97
CA ASN A 276 14.63 -30.98 -30.72
C ASN A 276 13.79 -30.57 -31.93
N ALA A 277 12.83 -31.41 -32.31
CA ALA A 277 11.93 -31.13 -33.45
C ALA A 277 11.09 -29.84 -33.34
N ARG A 278 11.03 -29.25 -32.14
CA ARG A 278 10.37 -27.95 -31.90
C ARG A 278 11.31 -26.76 -32.09
N TYR A 279 12.61 -27.00 -32.27
CA TYR A 279 13.57 -25.92 -32.51
C TYR A 279 13.51 -25.46 -33.95
N ASP A 280 13.26 -24.19 -34.16
CA ASP A 280 13.15 -23.59 -35.46
C ASP A 280 14.50 -22.96 -35.86
N LEU A 281 15.26 -23.67 -36.71
CA LEU A 281 16.57 -23.21 -37.17
C LEU A 281 16.48 -21.94 -38.04
N THR A 282 15.33 -21.68 -38.70
CA THR A 282 15.18 -20.47 -39.51
C THR A 282 15.17 -19.23 -38.66
N LYS A 283 14.56 -19.26 -37.49
CA LYS A 283 14.53 -18.15 -36.55
C LYS A 283 15.88 -17.85 -35.91
N GLU A 284 16.77 -18.81 -35.86
CA GLU A 284 18.14 -18.58 -35.46
C GLU A 284 18.93 -17.95 -36.62
N ALA A 285 18.78 -18.48 -37.85
CA ALA A 285 19.50 -18.03 -39.02
C ALA A 285 19.11 -16.61 -39.46
N ASP A 286 17.84 -16.23 -39.34
CA ASP A 286 17.33 -14.89 -39.69
C ASP A 286 17.52 -13.86 -38.56
N GLY A 287 18.11 -14.25 -37.44
CA GLY A 287 18.33 -13.39 -36.27
C GLY A 287 17.09 -13.07 -35.44
N THR A 288 15.94 -13.67 -35.70
CA THR A 288 14.73 -13.50 -34.89
C THR A 288 14.94 -13.98 -33.44
N CYS A 289 15.67 -15.11 -33.26
CA CYS A 289 15.96 -15.69 -31.95
C CYS A 289 17.46 -15.85 -31.69
N PRO A 290 18.24 -14.77 -31.61
CA PRO A 290 19.71 -14.81 -31.54
C PRO A 290 20.22 -15.42 -30.22
N HIS A 291 19.37 -15.48 -29.20
CA HIS A 291 19.69 -16.06 -27.89
C HIS A 291 19.17 -17.49 -27.71
N GLY A 292 18.59 -18.08 -28.80
CA GLY A 292 17.97 -19.41 -28.79
C GLY A 292 16.50 -19.39 -28.42
N GLN A 293 15.91 -20.58 -28.33
CA GLN A 293 14.47 -20.78 -28.11
C GLN A 293 14.19 -21.52 -26.79
N PHE A 294 13.00 -21.31 -26.24
CA PHE A 294 12.69 -21.71 -24.86
C PHE A 294 11.31 -22.33 -24.72
N PHE A 295 11.19 -23.32 -23.84
CA PHE A 295 9.92 -23.82 -23.32
C PHE A 295 9.54 -23.10 -22.05
N ASN A 296 8.25 -22.76 -21.91
CA ASN A 296 7.63 -22.10 -20.78
C ASN A 296 6.61 -23.00 -20.08
N GLY A 297 6.59 -22.97 -18.75
CA GLY A 297 5.56 -23.64 -17.94
C GLY A 297 4.30 -22.78 -17.80
N HIS A 298 3.15 -23.28 -18.30
CA HIS A 298 1.90 -22.51 -18.33
C HIS A 298 0.68 -23.41 -18.17
N ILE A 299 -0.11 -23.19 -17.10
CA ILE A 299 -1.32 -23.96 -16.80
C ILE A 299 -2.47 -23.02 -16.38
N GLY A 300 -3.70 -23.49 -16.52
CA GLY A 300 -4.88 -22.75 -16.08
C GLY A 300 -6.07 -23.64 -15.75
N THR A 301 -7.05 -23.10 -15.07
CA THR A 301 -8.28 -23.82 -14.68
C THR A 301 -9.45 -23.60 -15.66
N GLN A 302 -9.20 -23.05 -16.85
CA GLN A 302 -10.21 -22.80 -17.86
C GLN A 302 -10.98 -24.07 -18.20
N GLY A 303 -12.34 -24.00 -18.23
CA GLY A 303 -13.23 -25.14 -18.47
C GLY A 303 -13.29 -26.16 -17.32
N LYS A 304 -12.61 -25.93 -16.19
CA LYS A 304 -12.55 -26.83 -15.04
C LYS A 304 -12.98 -26.18 -13.72
N PHE A 305 -12.52 -24.96 -13.48
CA PHE A 305 -12.91 -24.17 -12.31
C PHE A 305 -12.82 -22.69 -12.65
N ASP A 306 -13.82 -21.94 -12.23
CA ASP A 306 -13.85 -20.49 -12.20
C ASP A 306 -14.52 -19.96 -10.93
N THR A 307 -14.43 -18.67 -10.70
CA THR A 307 -15.06 -18.00 -9.57
C THR A 307 -15.43 -16.57 -9.91
N ARG A 308 -16.50 -16.08 -9.30
CA ARG A 308 -16.84 -14.67 -9.29
C ARG A 308 -16.75 -14.13 -7.87
N TYR A 309 -15.82 -13.20 -7.65
CA TYR A 309 -15.49 -12.66 -6.34
C TYR A 309 -14.86 -13.69 -5.38
N GLY A 310 -14.34 -13.22 -4.26
CA GLY A 310 -13.75 -14.06 -3.22
C GLY A 310 -12.30 -13.72 -2.89
N PHE A 311 -11.61 -14.70 -2.33
CA PHE A 311 -10.19 -14.63 -2.03
C PHE A 311 -9.46 -15.68 -2.87
N MET A 312 -8.61 -15.25 -3.78
CA MET A 312 -7.71 -16.10 -4.54
C MET A 312 -6.31 -15.97 -3.94
N ALA A 313 -5.65 -17.09 -3.64
CA ALA A 313 -4.32 -17.07 -3.04
C ALA A 313 -3.48 -18.26 -3.49
N ALA A 314 -2.19 -18.03 -3.64
CA ALA A 314 -1.20 -19.06 -3.89
C ALA A 314 0.05 -18.83 -3.02
N ARG A 315 0.69 -19.92 -2.60
CA ARG A 315 1.98 -19.89 -1.91
C ARG A 315 3.08 -20.28 -2.89
N ILE A 316 3.93 -19.30 -3.22
CA ILE A 316 4.86 -19.39 -4.35
C ILE A 316 6.27 -19.01 -3.88
N ARG A 317 7.27 -19.69 -4.45
CA ARG A 317 8.67 -19.28 -4.47
C ARG A 317 9.09 -19.03 -5.91
N PHE A 318 9.39 -17.79 -6.23
CA PHE A 318 9.86 -17.39 -7.56
C PHE A 318 11.35 -17.65 -7.75
N PRO A 319 11.83 -17.88 -8.97
CA PRO A 319 13.26 -17.91 -9.28
C PRO A 319 13.89 -16.52 -9.15
N ALA A 320 15.18 -16.46 -8.84
CA ALA A 320 15.91 -15.21 -8.65
C ALA A 320 16.29 -14.50 -9.95
N GLY A 321 16.49 -15.26 -11.02
CA GLY A 321 17.05 -14.75 -12.29
C GLY A 321 16.14 -13.76 -13.01
N GLN A 322 16.75 -12.86 -13.76
CA GLN A 322 16.08 -11.99 -14.74
C GLN A 322 15.85 -12.74 -16.06
N GLY A 323 15.13 -12.11 -16.99
CA GLY A 323 14.85 -12.66 -18.32
C GLY A 323 13.67 -13.61 -18.34
N GLN A 324 12.90 -13.66 -17.26
CA GLN A 324 11.70 -14.46 -17.12
C GLN A 324 10.76 -13.81 -16.12
N HIS A 325 9.46 -14.05 -16.26
CA HIS A 325 8.51 -13.64 -15.23
C HIS A 325 7.59 -14.78 -14.82
N GLY A 326 7.45 -14.92 -13.51
CA GLY A 326 6.49 -15.80 -12.89
C GLY A 326 5.22 -15.04 -12.53
N ALA A 327 4.05 -15.65 -12.80
CA ALA A 327 2.78 -15.01 -12.49
C ALA A 327 1.76 -15.98 -11.89
N PHE A 328 0.91 -15.40 -11.03
CA PHE A 328 -0.37 -15.94 -10.60
C PHE A 328 -1.46 -14.92 -10.91
N TRP A 329 -2.34 -15.24 -11.80
CA TRP A 329 -3.28 -14.33 -12.40
C TRP A 329 -4.60 -14.98 -12.78
N SER A 330 -5.54 -14.22 -13.28
CA SER A 330 -6.83 -14.73 -13.75
C SER A 330 -7.35 -13.93 -14.95
N GLN A 331 -8.13 -14.60 -15.79
CA GLN A 331 -8.83 -14.02 -16.92
C GLN A 331 -10.32 -14.36 -16.89
N PRO A 332 -11.20 -13.56 -17.52
CA PRO A 332 -12.59 -13.90 -17.67
C PRO A 332 -12.75 -15.11 -18.62
N ASN A 333 -13.75 -15.97 -18.36
CA ASN A 333 -14.06 -17.09 -19.23
C ASN A 333 -14.53 -16.64 -20.61
N SER A 334 -15.26 -15.52 -20.66
CA SER A 334 -15.82 -14.94 -21.89
C SER A 334 -16.17 -13.48 -21.68
N GLY A 335 -16.30 -12.75 -22.78
CA GLY A 335 -16.75 -11.36 -22.81
C GLY A 335 -15.78 -10.34 -22.21
N PRO A 336 -16.18 -9.08 -22.17
CA PRO A 336 -15.39 -8.02 -21.59
C PRO A 336 -15.30 -8.18 -20.08
N GLY A 337 -14.10 -8.35 -19.56
CA GLY A 337 -13.79 -8.45 -18.14
C GLY A 337 -12.42 -7.87 -17.84
N ALA A 338 -11.98 -7.99 -16.62
CA ALA A 338 -10.66 -7.57 -16.23
C ALA A 338 -9.71 -8.77 -16.16
N GLU A 339 -8.51 -8.64 -16.68
CA GLU A 339 -7.37 -9.48 -16.30
C GLU A 339 -6.90 -9.03 -14.92
N ILE A 340 -6.70 -9.98 -14.01
CA ILE A 340 -6.30 -9.72 -12.62
C ILE A 340 -4.96 -10.38 -12.37
N ASP A 341 -3.87 -9.60 -12.42
CA ASP A 341 -2.54 -10.10 -12.12
C ASP A 341 -2.31 -10.00 -10.61
N ILE A 342 -2.57 -11.13 -9.92
CA ILE A 342 -2.47 -11.21 -8.46
C ILE A 342 -1.02 -10.98 -8.05
N VAL A 343 -0.09 -11.49 -8.84
CA VAL A 343 1.34 -11.20 -8.74
C VAL A 343 2.03 -11.50 -10.06
N GLU A 344 2.94 -10.61 -10.46
CA GLU A 344 3.97 -10.81 -11.47
C GLU A 344 5.33 -10.53 -10.85
N TYR A 345 6.31 -11.40 -11.08
CA TYR A 345 7.67 -11.25 -10.60
C TYR A 345 8.69 -11.53 -11.69
N PHE A 346 9.54 -10.56 -11.96
CA PHE A 346 10.47 -10.53 -13.10
C PHE A 346 11.92 -10.82 -12.70
N GLY A 347 12.15 -11.37 -11.53
CA GLY A 347 13.47 -11.62 -10.98
C GLY A 347 14.03 -10.47 -10.12
N ASN A 348 15.15 -10.74 -9.47
CA ASN A 348 15.84 -9.74 -8.65
C ASN A 348 16.49 -8.70 -9.57
N GLY A 349 16.33 -7.44 -9.21
CA GLY A 349 16.92 -6.33 -9.97
C GLY A 349 16.11 -5.86 -11.19
N PHE A 350 14.96 -6.45 -11.45
CA PHE A 350 14.04 -5.96 -12.49
C PHE A 350 13.31 -4.69 -12.02
N PRO A 351 13.05 -3.78 -12.90
CA PRO A 351 13.81 -3.36 -14.07
C PRO A 351 14.55 -2.06 -13.78
N ASN A 352 15.38 -1.62 -14.72
CA ASN A 352 15.87 -0.25 -14.85
C ASN A 352 14.75 0.82 -14.99
N ARG A 353 13.52 0.48 -14.71
CA ARG A 353 12.40 1.42 -14.74
C ARG A 353 12.36 2.23 -13.43
N ARG A 354 13.12 3.33 -13.41
CA ARG A 354 13.02 4.40 -12.40
C ARG A 354 11.60 4.97 -12.24
N THR A 355 10.63 4.53 -13.04
CA THR A 355 9.36 5.21 -13.28
C THR A 355 8.26 4.96 -12.23
N GLN A 356 8.51 4.20 -11.15
CA GLN A 356 7.44 3.91 -10.17
C GLN A 356 7.90 3.92 -8.70
N GLY A 357 8.93 4.66 -8.37
CA GLY A 357 9.37 4.82 -6.97
C GLY A 357 9.98 3.57 -6.33
N VAL A 358 10.30 2.54 -7.13
CA VAL A 358 11.10 1.38 -6.70
C VAL A 358 12.53 1.62 -7.15
N PRO A 359 13.52 1.66 -6.25
CA PRO A 359 14.91 1.86 -6.61
C PRO A 359 15.42 0.78 -7.56
N ALA A 360 16.33 1.16 -8.48
CA ALA A 360 17.02 0.21 -9.34
C ALA A 360 17.68 -0.89 -8.50
N GLY A 361 17.63 -2.14 -8.97
CA GLY A 361 18.20 -3.29 -8.26
C GLY A 361 17.38 -3.80 -7.08
N ALA A 362 16.26 -3.15 -6.72
CA ALA A 362 15.39 -3.66 -5.68
C ALA A 362 14.54 -4.84 -6.20
N SER A 363 14.35 -5.85 -5.34
CA SER A 363 13.35 -6.88 -5.59
C SER A 363 11.97 -6.26 -5.59
N ALA A 364 11.29 -6.29 -6.72
CA ALA A 364 9.95 -5.76 -6.88
C ALA A 364 9.01 -6.82 -7.46
N LEU A 365 7.75 -6.75 -7.06
CA LEU A 365 6.67 -7.46 -7.72
C LEU A 365 5.68 -6.46 -8.29
N GLN A 366 4.87 -6.91 -9.22
CA GLN A 366 3.79 -6.12 -9.79
C GLN A 366 2.44 -6.73 -9.42
N HIS A 367 1.48 -5.86 -9.13
CA HIS A 367 0.05 -6.17 -9.10
C HIS A 367 -0.62 -5.32 -10.15
N THR A 368 -1.41 -5.91 -11.02
CA THR A 368 -2.06 -5.16 -12.09
C THR A 368 -3.50 -5.63 -12.30
N ILE A 369 -4.35 -4.70 -12.71
CA ILE A 369 -5.65 -4.97 -13.32
C ILE A 369 -5.63 -4.35 -14.70
N TYR A 370 -5.92 -5.14 -15.74
CA TYR A 370 -6.16 -4.65 -17.09
C TYR A 370 -7.63 -4.83 -17.44
N TRP A 371 -8.21 -3.91 -18.19
CA TRP A 371 -9.59 -4.02 -18.67
C TRP A 371 -9.75 -3.23 -19.98
N ARG A 372 -10.74 -3.61 -20.78
CA ARG A 372 -11.17 -2.78 -21.92
C ARG A 372 -12.07 -1.66 -21.41
N GLN A 373 -11.79 -0.43 -21.81
CA GLN A 373 -12.61 0.75 -21.56
C GLN A 373 -13.77 0.80 -22.59
N ALA A 374 -14.74 1.69 -22.40
CA ALA A 374 -15.87 1.81 -23.31
C ALA A 374 -15.46 2.21 -24.74
N ASP A 375 -14.38 2.96 -24.88
CA ASP A 375 -13.76 3.34 -26.16
C ASP A 375 -12.86 2.25 -26.78
N GLY A 376 -12.84 1.06 -26.19
CA GLY A 376 -12.01 -0.06 -26.65
C GLY A 376 -10.54 0.02 -26.23
N SER A 377 -10.09 1.13 -25.65
CA SER A 377 -8.71 1.30 -25.18
C SER A 377 -8.41 0.41 -23.98
N LEU A 378 -7.12 0.13 -23.74
CA LEU A 378 -6.68 -0.69 -22.62
C LEU A 378 -6.53 0.16 -21.35
N GLY A 379 -7.43 -0.03 -20.39
CA GLY A 379 -7.30 0.50 -19.05
C GLY A 379 -6.30 -0.29 -18.22
N LYS A 380 -5.54 0.40 -17.36
CA LYS A 380 -4.59 -0.22 -16.43
C LYS A 380 -4.67 0.42 -15.05
N ALA A 381 -4.58 -0.40 -13.99
CA ALA A 381 -4.38 0.06 -12.62
C ALA A 381 -3.45 -0.91 -11.90
N GLY A 382 -2.43 -0.39 -11.24
CA GLY A 382 -1.43 -1.19 -10.54
C GLY A 382 -0.03 -0.65 -10.75
N GLY A 383 0.94 -1.48 -10.45
CA GLY A 383 2.34 -1.13 -10.60
C GLY A 383 3.27 -1.94 -9.68
N LEU A 384 4.54 -1.57 -9.70
CA LEU A 384 5.59 -2.21 -8.92
C LEU A 384 5.46 -1.90 -7.42
N PHE A 385 5.74 -2.90 -6.61
CA PHE A 385 5.79 -2.81 -5.16
C PHE A 385 7.17 -3.22 -4.64
N ASP A 386 7.83 -2.34 -3.90
CA ASP A 386 9.12 -2.64 -3.28
C ASP A 386 8.96 -3.59 -2.09
N LEU A 387 9.42 -4.81 -2.25
CA LEU A 387 9.31 -5.88 -1.27
C LEU A 387 10.13 -5.66 0.02
N ARG A 388 11.16 -4.82 -0.03
CA ARG A 388 11.95 -4.47 1.17
C ARG A 388 11.10 -3.77 2.23
N ARG A 389 9.98 -3.18 1.84
CA ARG A 389 9.00 -2.60 2.78
C ARG A 389 8.34 -3.65 3.69
N LEU A 390 8.33 -4.92 3.26
CA LEU A 390 7.77 -6.03 4.03
C LEU A 390 8.85 -6.91 4.67
N LEU A 391 9.93 -7.17 3.94
CA LEU A 391 10.93 -8.16 4.33
C LEU A 391 12.11 -7.55 5.09
N GLY A 392 12.37 -6.24 4.92
CA GLY A 392 13.62 -5.60 5.33
C GLY A 392 14.67 -5.60 4.21
N LYS A 393 15.70 -4.77 4.36
CA LYS A 393 16.63 -4.41 3.29
C LYS A 393 17.49 -5.58 2.78
N ASP A 394 17.77 -6.56 3.65
CA ASP A 394 18.80 -7.61 3.42
C ASP A 394 18.20 -8.95 3.03
N LYS A 395 16.90 -9.05 2.75
CA LYS A 395 16.24 -10.29 2.38
C LYS A 395 15.94 -10.37 0.91
N THR A 396 16.42 -11.41 0.27
CA THR A 396 16.09 -11.74 -1.11
C THR A 396 14.75 -12.44 -1.18
N TRP A 397 13.93 -12.06 -2.14
CA TRP A 397 12.57 -12.53 -2.29
C TRP A 397 12.49 -13.98 -2.79
N SER A 398 13.40 -14.36 -3.68
CA SER A 398 13.46 -15.67 -4.31
C SER A 398 13.83 -16.84 -3.39
N ASN A 399 14.29 -16.56 -2.17
CA ASN A 399 14.82 -17.60 -1.26
C ASN A 399 13.75 -18.25 -0.37
N SER A 400 12.51 -17.77 -0.41
CA SER A 400 11.44 -18.26 0.46
C SER A 400 10.08 -18.25 -0.20
N TYR A 401 9.17 -19.07 0.33
CA TYR A 401 7.78 -19.06 -0.09
C TYR A 401 7.05 -17.89 0.53
N HIS A 402 6.26 -17.20 -0.29
CA HIS A 402 5.34 -16.16 0.15
C HIS A 402 3.93 -16.43 -0.34
N ILE A 403 2.92 -15.87 0.35
CA ILE A 403 1.53 -15.99 -0.03
C ILE A 403 1.10 -14.70 -0.73
N TYR A 404 0.76 -14.84 -1.99
CA TYR A 404 0.18 -13.79 -2.82
C TYR A 404 -1.32 -13.98 -2.88
N SER A 405 -2.07 -12.92 -2.70
CA SER A 405 -3.54 -13.02 -2.71
C SER A 405 -4.21 -11.75 -3.18
N VAL A 406 -5.40 -11.93 -3.78
CA VAL A 406 -6.34 -10.85 -4.02
C VAL A 406 -7.67 -11.16 -3.32
N GLU A 407 -8.21 -10.16 -2.64
CA GLU A 407 -9.60 -10.13 -2.25
C GLU A 407 -10.36 -9.34 -3.30
N TRP A 408 -11.14 -10.03 -4.08
CA TRP A 408 -11.96 -9.46 -5.14
C TRP A 408 -13.41 -9.34 -4.68
N THR A 409 -13.94 -8.14 -4.73
CA THR A 409 -15.31 -7.81 -4.34
C THR A 409 -15.97 -6.98 -5.45
N PRO A 410 -17.30 -6.81 -5.48
CA PRO A 410 -17.96 -5.92 -6.45
C PRO A 410 -17.44 -4.48 -6.43
N SER A 411 -16.83 -4.04 -5.32
CA SER A 411 -16.46 -2.64 -5.12
C SER A 411 -14.96 -2.36 -5.10
N VAL A 412 -14.11 -3.39 -4.90
CA VAL A 412 -12.68 -3.19 -4.71
C VAL A 412 -11.88 -4.48 -4.86
N TYR A 413 -10.67 -4.35 -5.42
CA TYR A 413 -9.62 -5.36 -5.33
C TYR A 413 -8.64 -4.97 -4.23
N ILE A 414 -8.22 -5.94 -3.41
CA ILE A 414 -7.23 -5.74 -2.34
C ILE A 414 -6.17 -6.83 -2.45
N PHE A 415 -4.99 -6.44 -2.90
CA PHE A 415 -3.85 -7.32 -3.05
C PHE A 415 -3.06 -7.40 -1.75
N ARG A 416 -2.55 -8.59 -1.44
CA ARG A 416 -1.74 -8.83 -0.23
C ARG A 416 -0.58 -9.75 -0.52
N VAL A 417 0.50 -9.50 0.20
CA VAL A 417 1.63 -10.42 0.31
C VAL A 417 1.78 -10.77 1.78
N ASP A 418 1.77 -12.07 2.10
CA ASP A 418 1.78 -12.60 3.47
C ASP A 418 0.73 -11.91 4.39
N GLY A 419 -0.43 -11.61 3.81
CA GLY A 419 -1.53 -10.94 4.50
C GLY A 419 -1.40 -9.42 4.62
N HIS A 420 -0.24 -8.84 4.32
CA HIS A 420 -0.05 -7.38 4.28
C HIS A 420 -0.65 -6.78 3.01
N GLU A 421 -1.51 -5.79 3.15
CA GLU A 421 -2.04 -5.05 1.99
C GLU A 421 -0.91 -4.30 1.29
N THR A 422 -0.68 -4.64 0.03
CA THR A 422 0.35 -4.05 -0.85
C THR A 422 -0.26 -3.06 -1.85
N PHE A 423 -1.43 -3.40 -2.39
CA PHE A 423 -2.13 -2.56 -3.36
C PHE A 423 -3.65 -2.67 -3.17
N ARG A 424 -4.37 -1.65 -3.60
CA ARG A 424 -5.84 -1.59 -3.60
C ARG A 424 -6.32 -0.69 -4.72
N THR A 425 -7.33 -1.16 -5.48
CA THR A 425 -7.97 -0.35 -6.52
C THR A 425 -9.47 -0.59 -6.61
N LYS A 426 -10.19 0.46 -7.04
CA LYS A 426 -11.59 0.38 -7.45
C LYS A 426 -11.75 0.47 -8.97
N ARG A 427 -10.65 0.63 -9.71
CA ARG A 427 -10.65 0.72 -11.18
C ARG A 427 -10.72 -0.67 -11.79
N GLY A 428 -11.22 -0.78 -13.02
CA GLY A 428 -11.30 -2.03 -13.76
C GLY A 428 -12.14 -3.12 -13.07
N ARG A 429 -13.21 -2.74 -12.36
CA ARG A 429 -14.05 -3.71 -11.66
C ARG A 429 -14.73 -4.62 -12.66
N SER A 430 -14.58 -5.93 -12.46
CA SER A 430 -15.22 -6.97 -13.25
C SER A 430 -16.23 -7.73 -12.40
N SER A 431 -17.32 -8.16 -13.03
CA SER A 431 -18.29 -9.12 -12.49
C SER A 431 -18.31 -10.44 -13.25
N GLN A 432 -17.38 -10.62 -14.19
CA GLN A 432 -17.26 -11.86 -14.98
C GLN A 432 -16.62 -12.97 -14.16
N HIS A 433 -17.02 -14.21 -14.43
CA HIS A 433 -16.35 -15.38 -13.87
C HIS A 433 -14.91 -15.46 -14.36
N GLN A 434 -13.99 -15.76 -13.48
CA GLN A 434 -12.55 -15.76 -13.71
C GLN A 434 -11.99 -17.15 -13.47
N TYR A 435 -11.22 -17.67 -14.42
CA TYR A 435 -10.39 -18.86 -14.22
C TYR A 435 -8.98 -18.46 -13.82
N LEU A 436 -8.29 -19.34 -13.09
CA LEU A 436 -6.96 -19.11 -12.56
C LEU A 436 -5.89 -19.53 -13.57
N ILE A 437 -4.77 -18.82 -13.54
CA ILE A 437 -3.61 -19.11 -14.39
C ILE A 437 -2.34 -19.03 -13.55
N MET A 438 -1.43 -19.99 -13.80
CA MET A 438 -0.08 -20.03 -13.23
C MET A 438 0.92 -20.14 -14.39
N SER A 439 1.91 -19.28 -14.39
CA SER A 439 2.89 -19.24 -15.48
C SER A 439 4.29 -18.87 -15.00
N LEU A 440 5.30 -19.46 -15.63
CA LEU A 440 6.65 -18.94 -15.69
C LEU A 440 7.01 -18.82 -17.16
N LEU A 441 7.09 -17.59 -17.65
CA LEU A 441 7.25 -17.25 -19.05
C LEU A 441 8.58 -16.53 -19.27
N THR A 442 9.04 -16.51 -20.52
CA THR A 442 10.04 -15.57 -21.00
C THR A 442 9.53 -14.91 -22.28
N SER A 443 9.80 -13.65 -22.46
CA SER A 443 9.41 -12.84 -23.62
C SER A 443 10.64 -12.44 -24.39
N ASP A 444 10.49 -12.10 -25.67
CA ASP A 444 11.62 -11.74 -26.53
C ASP A 444 12.44 -10.58 -25.95
N TRP A 445 11.79 -9.61 -25.31
CA TRP A 445 12.44 -8.49 -24.64
C TRP A 445 13.11 -8.86 -23.29
N GLU A 446 12.79 -10.01 -22.70
CA GLU A 446 13.36 -10.54 -21.46
C GLU A 446 14.58 -11.41 -21.71
N ILE A 447 14.56 -12.18 -22.79
CA ILE A 447 15.58 -13.18 -23.14
C ILE A 447 17.02 -12.63 -23.11
N PRO A 448 17.31 -11.40 -23.58
CA PRO A 448 18.67 -10.84 -23.49
C PRO A 448 19.22 -10.75 -22.06
N ASN A 449 18.35 -10.69 -21.04
CA ASN A 449 18.73 -10.66 -19.63
C ASN A 449 18.71 -12.03 -18.96
N LEU A 450 18.37 -13.10 -19.71
CA LEU A 450 18.26 -14.46 -19.18
C LEU A 450 19.65 -15.09 -19.03
N ASN A 451 20.03 -15.40 -17.78
CA ASN A 451 21.24 -16.17 -17.57
C ASN A 451 20.98 -17.64 -17.93
N GLN A 452 21.40 -18.02 -19.13
CA GLN A 452 21.17 -19.37 -19.68
C GLN A 452 21.92 -20.48 -18.94
N SER A 453 23.00 -20.16 -18.20
CA SER A 453 23.74 -21.15 -17.41
C SER A 453 22.94 -21.67 -16.19
N THR A 454 21.91 -20.94 -15.79
CA THR A 454 21.02 -21.32 -14.66
C THR A 454 19.78 -22.10 -15.09
N LEU A 455 19.64 -22.39 -16.38
CA LEU A 455 18.48 -23.14 -16.90
C LEU A 455 18.61 -24.65 -16.62
N PRO A 456 17.48 -25.31 -16.31
CA PRO A 456 16.12 -24.78 -16.22
C PRO A 456 15.87 -24.02 -14.92
N THR A 457 15.38 -22.79 -15.04
CA THR A 457 14.89 -22.06 -13.86
C THR A 457 13.50 -22.53 -13.47
N THR A 458 13.15 -22.41 -12.19
CA THR A 458 11.92 -23.02 -11.68
C THR A 458 11.19 -22.10 -10.71
N MET A 459 9.93 -21.83 -11.00
CA MET A 459 8.93 -21.30 -10.05
C MET A 459 8.29 -22.50 -9.33
N LEU A 460 8.26 -22.44 -8.00
CA LEU A 460 7.68 -23.49 -7.16
C LEU A 460 6.38 -23.00 -6.55
N VAL A 461 5.30 -23.77 -6.71
CA VAL A 461 4.00 -23.49 -6.07
C VAL A 461 3.68 -24.61 -5.09
N ASP A 462 3.51 -24.23 -3.81
CA ASP A 462 3.19 -25.14 -2.72
C ASP A 462 1.70 -25.48 -2.69
N TRP A 463 0.85 -24.47 -2.89
CA TRP A 463 -0.58 -24.63 -3.00
C TRP A 463 -1.26 -23.44 -3.67
N VAL A 464 -2.47 -23.69 -4.22
CA VAL A 464 -3.43 -22.68 -4.69
C VAL A 464 -4.75 -22.90 -3.98
N ARG A 465 -5.43 -21.81 -3.55
CA ARG A 465 -6.73 -21.88 -2.85
C ARG A 465 -7.62 -20.71 -3.21
N VAL A 466 -8.91 -21.00 -3.33
CA VAL A 466 -9.95 -19.98 -3.51
C VAL A 466 -11.01 -20.16 -2.43
N TRP A 467 -11.38 -19.08 -1.77
CA TRP A 467 -12.46 -19.06 -0.80
C TRP A 467 -13.60 -18.18 -1.27
N GLN A 468 -14.81 -18.60 -0.97
CA GLN A 468 -16.01 -17.79 -1.17
C GLN A 468 -15.85 -16.43 -0.47
N ARG A 469 -16.41 -15.39 -1.10
CA ARG A 469 -16.48 -14.06 -0.50
C ARG A 469 -17.34 -14.02 0.76
#